data_91485a628598bcb49e3f3fa909c7c7d5
#
_entry.id   91485a628598bcb49e3f3fa909c7c7d5
#
_cell.length_a   1.000
_cell.length_b   1.000
_cell.length_c   1.000
_cell.angle_alpha   90.00
_cell.angle_beta   90.00
_cell.angle_gamma   90.00
#
_symmetry.space_group_name_H-M   'P 1'
#
loop_
_entity.id
_entity.type
_entity.pdbx_description
1 polymer ?
#
loop_
_entity_poly.entity_id
_entity_poly.type
_entity_poly.pdbx_seq_one_letter_code
_entity_poly.pdbx_strand_id
1 'polypeptide(L)'
;FVANNSDFVAAGEKMLDVTFEKGYTKVEAEHEAILEPLKVSIRENMKIAKVEVVEIPADAVGAFYVHSDKKTGAIVVVKGSTADVVKTFAYDCCLHIAAFTPAYISKKDVPDTYVAEQKEIFKAQMDQDEKMAGKPENVKEGILMGKINKHLAEICFEDQMFVKDDKKTVTAKLAEVGKEAGASLSFATAKLYVLGK
;
A
#
# COMPACT_ATOMS: atom_id res chain seq x y z
N PHE A 1 15.23 7.21 -14.59
CA PHE A 1 15.89 6.83 -15.85
C PHE A 1 15.95 5.31 -15.99
N VAL A 2 16.46 4.56 -15.01
CA VAL A 2 16.65 3.10 -15.08
C VAL A 2 15.33 2.33 -15.25
N ALA A 3 14.25 2.72 -14.56
CA ALA A 3 12.96 2.04 -14.61
C ALA A 3 12.37 1.91 -16.02
N ASN A 4 12.69 2.81 -16.94
CA ASN A 4 12.24 2.80 -18.33
C ASN A 4 13.27 2.20 -19.32
N ASN A 5 14.41 1.72 -18.81
CA ASN A 5 15.38 1.02 -19.64
C ASN A 5 14.83 -0.36 -20.03
N SER A 6 14.85 -0.70 -21.34
CA SER A 6 14.28 -1.95 -21.85
C SER A 6 14.94 -3.20 -21.25
N ASP A 7 16.27 -3.16 -21.09
CA ASP A 7 17.02 -4.29 -20.54
C ASP A 7 16.72 -4.49 -19.05
N PHE A 8 16.53 -3.39 -18.30
CA PHE A 8 16.11 -3.44 -16.91
C PHE A 8 14.72 -4.03 -16.76
N VAL A 9 13.78 -3.64 -17.61
CA VAL A 9 12.41 -4.20 -17.60
C VAL A 9 12.43 -5.69 -17.94
N ALA A 10 13.14 -6.08 -19.01
CA ALA A 10 13.27 -7.46 -19.44
C ALA A 10 13.93 -8.36 -18.35
N ALA A 11 14.92 -7.81 -17.64
CA ALA A 11 15.53 -8.53 -16.53
C ALA A 11 14.56 -8.71 -15.36
N GLY A 12 13.73 -7.71 -15.06
CA GLY A 12 12.67 -7.83 -14.07
C GLY A 12 11.66 -8.93 -14.42
N GLU A 13 11.21 -8.99 -15.66
CA GLU A 13 10.33 -10.06 -16.17
C GLU A 13 10.99 -11.43 -16.04
N LYS A 14 12.25 -11.57 -16.47
CA LYS A 14 13.02 -12.82 -16.33
C LYS A 14 13.18 -13.25 -14.87
N MET A 15 13.37 -12.31 -13.93
CA MET A 15 13.43 -12.62 -12.51
C MET A 15 12.09 -13.15 -11.99
N LEU A 16 10.96 -12.60 -12.45
CA LEU A 16 9.64 -13.11 -12.11
C LEU A 16 9.41 -14.53 -12.65
N ASP A 17 9.78 -14.79 -13.90
CA ASP A 17 9.67 -16.11 -14.52
C ASP A 17 10.48 -17.15 -13.72
N VAL A 18 11.75 -16.87 -13.42
CA VAL A 18 12.61 -17.76 -12.62
C VAL A 18 12.03 -17.97 -11.21
N THR A 19 11.50 -16.91 -10.58
CA THR A 19 10.84 -16.99 -9.28
C THR A 19 9.69 -17.99 -9.32
N PHE A 20 8.84 -17.89 -10.33
CA PHE A 20 7.66 -18.73 -10.49
C PHE A 20 8.05 -20.18 -10.84
N GLU A 21 8.92 -20.39 -11.83
CA GLU A 21 9.35 -21.73 -12.30
C GLU A 21 10.08 -22.52 -11.21
N LYS A 22 10.89 -21.87 -10.38
CA LYS A 22 11.68 -22.49 -9.32
C LYS A 22 10.99 -22.51 -7.96
N GLY A 23 9.85 -21.82 -7.83
CA GLY A 23 9.14 -21.69 -6.55
C GLY A 23 9.92 -20.90 -5.50
N TYR A 24 10.73 -19.92 -5.91
CA TYR A 24 11.50 -19.11 -4.99
C TYR A 24 10.60 -18.15 -4.21
N THR A 25 10.86 -18.01 -2.91
CA THR A 25 10.12 -17.10 -2.00
C THR A 25 10.96 -15.95 -1.47
N LYS A 26 12.23 -15.90 -1.87
CA LYS A 26 13.21 -14.88 -1.49
C LYS A 26 14.21 -14.65 -2.63
N VAL A 27 15.09 -13.67 -2.47
CA VAL A 27 16.18 -13.44 -3.42
C VAL A 27 17.15 -14.62 -3.41
N GLU A 28 17.45 -15.17 -4.58
CA GLU A 28 18.35 -16.29 -4.80
C GLU A 28 19.48 -15.89 -5.78
N ALA A 29 20.53 -16.73 -5.86
CA ALA A 29 21.70 -16.47 -6.69
C ALA A 29 21.37 -16.28 -8.19
N GLU A 30 20.34 -16.95 -8.70
CA GLU A 30 19.89 -16.79 -10.09
C GLU A 30 19.33 -15.39 -10.37
N HIS A 31 18.65 -14.77 -9.40
CA HIS A 31 18.19 -13.39 -9.53
C HIS A 31 19.39 -12.42 -9.61
N GLU A 32 20.40 -12.61 -8.75
CA GLU A 32 21.61 -11.79 -8.78
C GLU A 32 22.37 -11.97 -10.09
N ALA A 33 22.45 -13.20 -10.63
CA ALA A 33 23.08 -13.48 -11.91
C ALA A 33 22.38 -12.77 -13.10
N ILE A 34 21.06 -12.56 -13.01
CA ILE A 34 20.31 -11.79 -14.00
C ILE A 34 20.59 -10.29 -13.86
N LEU A 35 20.78 -9.77 -12.63
CA LEU A 35 21.03 -8.37 -12.37
C LEU A 35 22.47 -7.94 -12.70
N GLU A 36 23.45 -8.80 -12.51
CA GLU A 36 24.87 -8.45 -12.57
C GLU A 36 25.32 -7.84 -13.90
N PRO A 37 24.92 -8.36 -15.10
CA PRO A 37 25.24 -7.73 -16.38
C PRO A 37 24.71 -6.29 -16.51
N LEU A 38 23.56 -6.00 -15.90
CA LEU A 38 22.93 -4.69 -15.96
C LEU A 38 23.69 -3.65 -15.14
N LYS A 39 24.27 -4.02 -14.01
CA LYS A 39 25.12 -3.13 -13.21
C LYS A 39 26.28 -2.59 -14.04
N VAL A 40 26.84 -3.43 -14.91
CA VAL A 40 27.94 -3.05 -15.81
C VAL A 40 27.45 -2.18 -16.98
N SER A 41 26.37 -2.58 -17.64
CA SER A 41 25.87 -1.91 -18.85
C SER A 41 25.19 -0.57 -18.55
N ILE A 42 24.40 -0.49 -17.48
CA ILE A 42 23.66 0.73 -17.08
C ILE A 42 24.53 1.64 -16.21
N ARG A 43 25.58 1.10 -15.58
CA ARG A 43 26.50 1.80 -14.66
C ARG A 43 25.81 2.42 -13.44
N GLU A 44 24.79 1.74 -12.93
CA GLU A 44 24.05 2.12 -11.72
C GLU A 44 24.24 1.08 -10.63
N ASN A 45 24.30 1.52 -9.38
CA ASN A 45 24.37 0.62 -8.24
C ASN A 45 22.97 0.05 -7.95
N MET A 46 22.67 -1.08 -8.55
CA MET A 46 21.37 -1.75 -8.41
C MET A 46 21.49 -2.94 -7.47
N LYS A 47 20.42 -3.16 -6.71
CA LYS A 47 20.24 -4.36 -5.86
C LYS A 47 18.79 -4.83 -5.92
N ILE A 48 18.59 -6.12 -5.74
CA ILE A 48 17.26 -6.68 -5.55
C ILE A 48 16.91 -6.49 -4.07
N ALA A 49 15.97 -5.61 -3.79
CA ALA A 49 15.56 -5.33 -2.41
C ALA A 49 14.78 -6.51 -1.83
N LYS A 50 13.90 -7.14 -2.64
CA LYS A 50 12.96 -8.15 -2.17
C LYS A 50 12.41 -8.98 -3.33
N VAL A 51 12.14 -10.26 -3.06
CA VAL A 51 11.29 -11.16 -3.82
C VAL A 51 10.23 -11.68 -2.86
N GLU A 52 8.98 -11.59 -3.22
CA GLU A 52 7.84 -12.08 -2.43
C GLU A 52 6.87 -12.84 -3.32
N VAL A 53 6.28 -13.88 -2.75
CA VAL A 53 5.13 -14.57 -3.32
C VAL A 53 3.91 -14.23 -2.49
N VAL A 54 2.86 -13.78 -3.16
CA VAL A 54 1.57 -13.49 -2.54
C VAL A 54 0.60 -14.60 -2.95
N GLU A 55 0.19 -15.40 -1.98
CA GLU A 55 -0.79 -16.46 -2.18
C GLU A 55 -2.20 -15.88 -2.29
N ILE A 56 -2.97 -16.40 -3.25
CA ILE A 56 -4.38 -16.04 -3.43
C ILE A 56 -5.21 -17.25 -3.00
N PRO A 57 -5.92 -17.17 -1.85
CA PRO A 57 -6.83 -18.21 -1.41
C PRO A 57 -7.92 -18.52 -2.45
N ALA A 58 -8.48 -19.72 -2.42
CA ALA A 58 -9.49 -20.17 -3.39
C ALA A 58 -10.79 -19.32 -3.35
N ASP A 59 -11.08 -18.69 -2.20
CA ASP A 59 -12.22 -17.80 -1.96
C ASP A 59 -11.86 -16.31 -2.11
N ALA A 60 -10.73 -16.00 -2.78
CA ALA A 60 -10.20 -14.66 -2.89
C ALA A 60 -9.90 -14.26 -4.35
N VAL A 61 -9.77 -12.97 -4.55
CA VAL A 61 -9.32 -12.35 -5.80
C VAL A 61 -8.02 -11.61 -5.53
N GLY A 62 -6.99 -11.88 -6.34
CA GLY A 62 -5.77 -11.09 -6.41
C GLY A 62 -5.80 -10.12 -7.59
N ALA A 63 -5.35 -8.91 -7.37
CA ALA A 63 -5.10 -7.93 -8.43
C ALA A 63 -3.74 -7.29 -8.24
N PHE A 64 -3.14 -6.85 -9.33
CA PHE A 64 -1.90 -6.07 -9.30
C PHE A 64 -1.98 -4.92 -10.30
N TYR A 65 -1.20 -3.90 -10.05
CA TYR A 65 -1.04 -2.75 -10.93
C TYR A 65 0.41 -2.26 -10.88
N VAL A 66 0.97 -1.99 -12.04
CA VAL A 66 2.27 -1.29 -12.18
C VAL A 66 2.00 0.03 -12.87
N HIS A 67 2.38 1.11 -12.22
CA HIS A 67 2.17 2.45 -12.76
C HIS A 67 3.04 2.69 -14.03
N SER A 68 2.60 3.59 -14.90
CA SER A 68 3.23 3.85 -16.20
C SER A 68 4.70 4.31 -16.09
N ASP A 69 5.09 4.91 -14.97
CA ASP A 69 6.47 5.28 -14.65
C ASP A 69 7.37 4.08 -14.32
N LYS A 70 6.78 2.88 -14.16
CA LYS A 70 7.44 1.63 -13.76
C LYS A 70 8.20 1.68 -12.43
N LYS A 71 7.89 2.67 -11.59
CA LYS A 71 8.51 2.84 -10.28
C LYS A 71 7.60 2.44 -9.13
N THR A 72 6.30 2.42 -9.37
CA THR A 72 5.28 2.16 -8.35
C THR A 72 4.46 0.96 -8.77
N GLY A 73 4.33 -0.01 -7.88
CA GLY A 73 3.48 -1.18 -8.07
C GLY A 73 2.63 -1.43 -6.83
N ALA A 74 1.46 -1.99 -7.02
CA ALA A 74 0.56 -2.38 -5.94
C ALA A 74 0.00 -3.78 -6.17
N ILE A 75 -0.20 -4.52 -5.08
CA ILE A 75 -0.87 -5.82 -5.06
C ILE A 75 -1.95 -5.78 -3.98
N VAL A 76 -3.16 -6.21 -4.34
CA VAL A 76 -4.28 -6.33 -3.40
C VAL A 76 -4.91 -7.70 -3.55
N VAL A 77 -5.18 -8.35 -2.41
CA VAL A 77 -5.96 -9.59 -2.33
C VAL A 77 -7.19 -9.35 -1.47
N VAL A 78 -8.37 -9.52 -2.08
CA VAL A 78 -9.67 -9.42 -1.41
C VAL A 78 -10.25 -10.81 -1.23
N LYS A 79 -10.49 -11.19 0.01
CA LYS A 79 -11.05 -12.50 0.41
C LYS A 79 -12.55 -12.42 0.63
N GLY A 80 -13.23 -13.54 0.39
CA GLY A 80 -14.65 -13.76 0.69
C GLY A 80 -15.52 -13.99 -0.56
N SER A 81 -15.04 -13.66 -1.76
CA SER A 81 -15.75 -13.92 -3.02
C SER A 81 -14.83 -13.78 -4.22
N THR A 82 -15.12 -14.53 -5.29
CA THR A 82 -14.42 -14.47 -6.58
C THR A 82 -15.26 -13.79 -7.67
N ALA A 83 -16.36 -13.14 -7.31
CA ALA A 83 -17.25 -12.46 -8.25
C ALA A 83 -16.54 -11.33 -9.01
N ASP A 84 -16.99 -11.03 -10.24
CA ASP A 84 -16.36 -10.04 -11.10
C ASP A 84 -16.37 -8.62 -10.51
N VAL A 85 -17.40 -8.27 -9.73
CA VAL A 85 -17.44 -6.99 -9.02
C VAL A 85 -16.28 -6.88 -8.01
N VAL A 86 -15.88 -7.99 -7.37
CA VAL A 86 -14.76 -8.04 -6.44
C VAL A 86 -13.41 -7.94 -7.19
N LYS A 87 -13.29 -8.54 -8.38
CA LYS A 87 -12.12 -8.40 -9.25
C LYS A 87 -11.89 -6.94 -9.65
N THR A 88 -12.98 -6.28 -10.09
CA THR A 88 -12.93 -4.85 -10.44
C THR A 88 -12.53 -4.00 -9.25
N PHE A 89 -13.13 -4.23 -8.09
CA PHE A 89 -12.80 -3.51 -6.86
C PHE A 89 -11.36 -3.73 -6.42
N ALA A 90 -10.85 -4.97 -6.45
CA ALA A 90 -9.45 -5.26 -6.11
C ALA A 90 -8.46 -4.51 -7.01
N TYR A 91 -8.74 -4.46 -8.32
CA TYR A 91 -7.92 -3.68 -9.25
C TYR A 91 -8.00 -2.17 -8.96
N ASP A 92 -9.19 -1.64 -8.68
CA ASP A 92 -9.38 -0.23 -8.31
C ASP A 92 -8.66 0.12 -7.00
N CYS A 93 -8.57 -0.82 -6.06
CA CYS A 93 -7.74 -0.68 -4.86
C CYS A 93 -6.25 -0.61 -5.18
N CYS A 94 -5.76 -1.35 -6.17
CA CYS A 94 -4.38 -1.21 -6.63
C CYS A 94 -4.10 0.19 -7.21
N LEU A 95 -5.04 0.73 -8.00
CA LEU A 95 -4.96 2.11 -8.52
C LEU A 95 -4.94 3.13 -7.37
N HIS A 96 -5.80 2.92 -6.37
CA HIS A 96 -5.86 3.76 -5.18
C HIS A 96 -4.52 3.77 -4.43
N ILE A 97 -3.95 2.60 -4.14
CA ILE A 97 -2.67 2.46 -3.43
C ILE A 97 -1.54 3.15 -4.22
N ALA A 98 -1.51 2.98 -5.53
CA ALA A 98 -0.49 3.64 -6.37
C ALA A 98 -0.63 5.17 -6.38
N ALA A 99 -1.86 5.70 -6.31
CA ALA A 99 -2.14 7.13 -6.34
C ALA A 99 -1.91 7.82 -4.98
N PHE A 100 -2.37 7.20 -3.88
CA PHE A 100 -2.35 7.81 -2.55
C PHE A 100 -1.21 7.33 -1.66
N THR A 101 -0.49 6.29 -2.06
CA THR A 101 0.70 5.75 -1.38
C THR A 101 0.55 5.63 0.15
N PRO A 102 -0.49 4.92 0.65
CA PRO A 102 -0.72 4.78 2.07
C PRO A 102 0.48 4.12 2.76
N ALA A 103 0.78 4.56 3.98
CA ALA A 103 1.88 4.01 4.76
C ALA A 103 1.51 2.68 5.44
N TYR A 104 0.23 2.51 5.77
CA TYR A 104 -0.31 1.35 6.47
C TYR A 104 -1.60 0.87 5.79
N ILE A 105 -1.97 -0.39 6.01
CA ILE A 105 -3.24 -0.92 5.50
C ILE A 105 -4.38 -0.42 6.38
N SER A 106 -4.28 -0.62 7.69
CA SER A 106 -5.28 -0.22 8.67
C SER A 106 -4.65 0.51 9.86
N LYS A 107 -5.48 1.14 10.69
CA LYS A 107 -5.01 1.77 11.94
C LYS A 107 -4.38 0.76 12.92
N LYS A 108 -4.73 -0.52 12.82
CA LYS A 108 -4.17 -1.58 13.68
C LYS A 108 -2.71 -1.88 13.35
N ASP A 109 -2.28 -1.54 12.12
CA ASP A 109 -0.93 -1.78 11.65
C ASP A 109 0.01 -0.62 12.01
N VAL A 110 -0.54 0.49 12.51
CA VAL A 110 0.24 1.67 12.91
C VAL A 110 0.88 1.40 14.26
N PRO A 111 2.23 1.48 14.39
CA PRO A 111 2.90 1.27 15.67
C PRO A 111 2.43 2.25 16.74
N ASP A 112 2.22 1.78 17.96
CA ASP A 112 1.84 2.64 19.10
C ASP A 112 2.86 3.74 19.35
N THR A 113 4.15 3.47 19.12
CA THR A 113 5.24 4.45 19.21
C THR A 113 5.04 5.60 18.22
N TYR A 114 4.65 5.30 16.99
CA TYR A 114 4.35 6.33 15.99
C TYR A 114 3.15 7.19 16.41
N VAL A 115 2.08 6.56 16.90
CA VAL A 115 0.89 7.30 17.39
C VAL A 115 1.26 8.20 18.56
N ALA A 116 2.10 7.73 19.49
CA ALA A 116 2.57 8.52 20.62
C ALA A 116 3.43 9.72 20.17
N GLU A 117 4.34 9.53 19.23
CA GLU A 117 5.14 10.61 18.65
C GLU A 117 4.27 11.67 17.95
N GLN A 118 3.30 11.24 17.16
CA GLN A 118 2.35 12.18 16.50
C GLN A 118 1.51 12.95 17.52
N LYS A 119 1.13 12.30 18.63
CA LYS A 119 0.39 12.94 19.71
C LYS A 119 1.20 14.07 20.35
N GLU A 120 2.48 13.85 20.64
CA GLU A 120 3.38 14.88 21.17
C GLU A 120 3.58 16.04 20.18
N ILE A 121 3.76 15.73 18.90
CA ILE A 121 3.90 16.75 17.84
C ILE A 121 2.63 17.63 17.77
N PHE A 122 1.43 17.02 17.68
CA PHE A 122 0.18 17.78 17.61
C PHE A 122 -0.09 18.57 18.90
N LYS A 123 0.28 18.03 20.07
CA LYS A 123 0.16 18.75 21.33
C LYS A 123 1.04 19.98 21.34
N ALA A 124 2.31 19.86 20.98
CA ALA A 124 3.23 21.00 20.87
C ALA A 124 2.74 22.07 19.89
N GLN A 125 2.17 21.66 18.76
CA GLN A 125 1.56 22.60 17.79
C GLN A 125 0.34 23.31 18.37
N MET A 126 -0.48 22.62 19.15
CA MET A 126 -1.66 23.20 19.80
C MET A 126 -1.28 24.19 20.90
N ASP A 127 -0.20 23.92 21.65
CA ASP A 127 0.28 24.80 22.71
C ASP A 127 0.80 26.14 22.15
N GLN A 128 1.25 26.15 20.88
CA GLN A 128 1.67 27.37 20.16
C GLN A 128 0.52 28.11 19.48
N ASP A 129 -0.68 27.51 19.39
CA ASP A 129 -1.85 28.12 18.73
C ASP A 129 -2.62 28.99 19.72
N GLU A 130 -2.61 30.31 19.49
CA GLU A 130 -3.35 31.29 20.31
C GLU A 130 -4.84 30.95 20.43
N LYS A 131 -5.43 30.28 19.43
CA LYS A 131 -6.84 29.86 19.45
C LYS A 131 -7.10 28.73 20.47
N MET A 132 -6.05 28.09 20.94
CA MET A 132 -6.12 27.07 22.00
C MET A 132 -5.93 27.67 23.40
N ALA A 133 -5.40 28.91 23.49
CA ALA A 133 -5.26 29.60 24.74
C ALA A 133 -6.65 29.81 25.39
N GLY A 134 -6.77 29.43 26.67
CA GLY A 134 -8.03 29.57 27.42
C GLY A 134 -9.09 28.49 27.18
N LYS A 135 -8.86 27.51 26.28
CA LYS A 135 -9.77 26.34 26.15
C LYS A 135 -9.59 25.40 27.35
N PRO A 136 -10.69 24.83 27.87
CA PRO A 136 -10.65 23.78 28.88
C PRO A 136 -9.83 22.56 28.39
N GLU A 137 -9.16 21.85 29.29
CA GLU A 137 -8.25 20.76 28.96
C GLU A 137 -8.98 19.60 28.24
N ASN A 138 -10.20 19.27 28.66
CA ASN A 138 -11.05 18.27 27.99
C ASN A 138 -11.38 18.62 26.52
N VAL A 139 -11.52 19.91 26.22
CA VAL A 139 -11.74 20.39 24.83
C VAL A 139 -10.46 20.26 24.03
N LYS A 140 -9.30 20.60 24.60
CA LYS A 140 -8.00 20.42 23.95
C LYS A 140 -7.72 18.95 23.65
N GLU A 141 -8.01 18.07 24.59
CA GLU A 141 -7.85 16.61 24.40
C GLU A 141 -8.74 16.08 23.27
N GLY A 142 -10.00 16.52 23.21
CA GLY A 142 -10.91 16.16 22.10
C GLY A 142 -10.39 16.63 20.73
N ILE A 143 -9.85 17.85 20.65
CA ILE A 143 -9.25 18.39 19.43
C ILE A 143 -7.99 17.59 19.04
N LEU A 144 -7.13 17.25 20.01
CA LEU A 144 -5.95 16.45 19.79
C LEU A 144 -6.30 15.08 19.22
N MET A 145 -7.26 14.39 19.82
CA MET A 145 -7.74 13.10 19.32
C MET A 145 -8.33 13.21 17.91
N GLY A 146 -9.07 14.29 17.62
CA GLY A 146 -9.58 14.59 16.28
C GLY A 146 -8.46 14.76 15.25
N LYS A 147 -7.39 15.48 15.59
CA LYS A 147 -6.21 15.66 14.73
C LYS A 147 -5.50 14.31 14.45
N ILE A 148 -5.30 13.51 15.50
CA ILE A 148 -4.69 12.17 15.37
C ILE A 148 -5.54 11.28 14.46
N ASN A 149 -6.84 11.19 14.70
CA ASN A 149 -7.74 10.38 13.90
C ASN A 149 -7.76 10.81 12.43
N LYS A 150 -7.73 12.12 12.16
CA LYS A 150 -7.63 12.66 10.80
C LYS A 150 -6.31 12.26 10.15
N HIS A 151 -5.19 12.42 10.84
CA HIS A 151 -3.88 12.03 10.34
C HIS A 151 -3.80 10.53 10.03
N LEU A 152 -4.30 9.69 10.95
CA LEU A 152 -4.35 8.24 10.71
C LEU A 152 -5.23 7.88 9.50
N ALA A 153 -6.34 8.58 9.28
CA ALA A 153 -7.18 8.36 8.11
C ALA A 153 -6.47 8.75 6.79
N GLU A 154 -5.53 9.69 6.83
CA GLU A 154 -4.74 10.08 5.66
C GLU A 154 -3.65 9.05 5.29
N ILE A 155 -3.12 8.32 6.28
CA ILE A 155 -2.00 7.38 6.07
C ILE A 155 -2.42 5.90 6.04
N CYS A 156 -3.67 5.57 6.41
CA CYS A 156 -4.19 4.21 6.42
C CYS A 156 -5.10 3.97 5.21
N PHE A 157 -4.75 2.99 4.38
CA PHE A 157 -5.48 2.63 3.16
C PHE A 157 -6.99 2.45 3.36
N GLU A 158 -7.38 1.68 4.38
CA GLU A 158 -8.78 1.37 4.67
C GLU A 158 -9.63 2.61 5.01
N ASP A 159 -9.00 3.65 5.57
CA ASP A 159 -9.67 4.88 6.01
C ASP A 159 -9.60 6.01 4.98
N GLN A 160 -8.76 5.91 3.95
CA GLN A 160 -8.67 6.90 2.88
C GLN A 160 -9.95 6.94 2.06
N MET A 161 -10.29 8.12 1.52
CA MET A 161 -11.40 8.25 0.57
C MET A 161 -11.07 7.53 -0.73
N PHE A 162 -11.99 6.70 -1.20
CA PHE A 162 -11.75 5.81 -2.34
C PHE A 162 -11.50 6.58 -3.64
N VAL A 163 -10.50 6.19 -4.40
CA VAL A 163 -10.04 6.90 -5.60
C VAL A 163 -11.13 7.14 -6.65
N LYS A 164 -12.14 6.26 -6.73
CA LYS A 164 -13.27 6.37 -7.68
C LYS A 164 -14.57 6.85 -7.04
N ASP A 165 -14.60 7.08 -5.72
CA ASP A 165 -15.77 7.58 -4.99
C ASP A 165 -15.29 8.35 -3.74
N ASP A 166 -15.09 9.64 -3.90
CA ASP A 166 -14.60 10.56 -2.86
C ASP A 166 -15.58 10.81 -1.68
N LYS A 167 -16.76 10.18 -1.73
CA LYS A 167 -17.76 10.22 -0.65
C LYS A 167 -17.69 9.01 0.27
N LYS A 168 -16.89 8.00 -0.07
CA LYS A 168 -16.79 6.77 0.69
C LYS A 168 -15.34 6.43 0.98
N THR A 169 -15.09 5.92 2.18
CA THR A 169 -13.78 5.33 2.47
C THR A 169 -13.62 3.99 1.73
N VAL A 170 -12.38 3.52 1.61
CA VAL A 170 -12.08 2.19 1.06
C VAL A 170 -12.87 1.11 1.80
N THR A 171 -12.93 1.16 3.14
CA THR A 171 -13.72 0.22 3.95
C THR A 171 -15.23 0.30 3.65
N ALA A 172 -15.76 1.51 3.49
CA ALA A 172 -17.18 1.67 3.13
C ALA A 172 -17.48 1.10 1.74
N LYS A 173 -16.56 1.28 0.79
CA LYS A 173 -16.67 0.71 -0.56
C LYS A 173 -16.54 -0.82 -0.53
N LEU A 174 -15.61 -1.37 0.25
CA LEU A 174 -15.49 -2.82 0.46
C LEU A 174 -16.81 -3.43 0.96
N ALA A 175 -17.47 -2.79 1.94
CA ALA A 175 -18.76 -3.25 2.47
C ALA A 175 -19.88 -3.19 1.43
N GLU A 176 -19.90 -2.16 0.57
CA GLU A 176 -20.85 -2.03 -0.55
C GLU A 176 -20.68 -3.15 -1.57
N VAL A 177 -19.42 -3.37 -2.02
CA VAL A 177 -19.08 -4.45 -2.95
C VAL A 177 -19.41 -5.83 -2.35
N GLY A 178 -19.18 -6.00 -1.05
CA GLY A 178 -19.58 -7.22 -0.34
C GLY A 178 -21.10 -7.49 -0.38
N LYS A 179 -21.90 -6.46 -0.20
CA LYS A 179 -23.37 -6.57 -0.35
C LYS A 179 -23.76 -6.97 -1.77
N GLU A 180 -23.14 -6.37 -2.78
CA GLU A 180 -23.39 -6.68 -4.19
C GLU A 180 -22.96 -8.11 -4.54
N ALA A 181 -21.84 -8.57 -4.01
CA ALA A 181 -21.35 -9.94 -4.17
C ALA A 181 -22.08 -10.98 -3.31
N GLY A 182 -22.95 -10.55 -2.41
CA GLY A 182 -23.63 -11.44 -1.43
C GLY A 182 -22.67 -12.09 -0.43
N ALA A 183 -21.53 -11.45 -0.11
CA ALA A 183 -20.47 -12.02 0.71
C ALA A 183 -19.87 -10.98 1.69
N SER A 184 -19.28 -11.49 2.76
CA SER A 184 -18.45 -10.66 3.64
C SER A 184 -17.04 -10.62 3.10
N LEU A 185 -16.58 -9.42 2.74
CA LEU A 185 -15.26 -9.22 2.16
C LEU A 185 -14.26 -8.67 3.17
N SER A 186 -12.99 -9.03 2.99
CA SER A 186 -11.87 -8.48 3.76
C SER A 186 -10.61 -8.39 2.91
N PHE A 187 -9.71 -7.47 3.26
CA PHE A 187 -8.38 -7.44 2.66
C PHE A 187 -7.50 -8.53 3.31
N ALA A 188 -7.03 -9.48 2.51
CA ALA A 188 -6.02 -10.45 2.94
C ALA A 188 -4.61 -9.89 2.75
N THR A 189 -4.41 -9.06 1.71
CA THR A 189 -3.15 -8.39 1.41
C THR A 189 -3.44 -7.06 0.72
N ALA A 190 -2.69 -6.04 1.11
CA ALA A 190 -2.58 -4.79 0.37
C ALA A 190 -1.13 -4.29 0.50
N LYS A 191 -0.40 -4.20 -0.60
CA LYS A 191 1.03 -3.86 -0.60
C LYS A 191 1.34 -2.82 -1.65
N LEU A 192 2.20 -1.89 -1.28
CA LEU A 192 2.80 -0.89 -2.16
C LEU A 192 4.28 -1.23 -2.34
N TYR A 193 4.74 -1.19 -3.56
CA TYR A 193 6.16 -1.32 -3.91
C TYR A 193 6.61 -0.06 -4.64
N VAL A 194 7.69 0.52 -4.18
CA VAL A 194 8.27 1.73 -4.80
C VAL A 194 9.74 1.45 -5.08
N LEU A 195 10.13 1.61 -6.34
CA LEU A 195 11.51 1.43 -6.76
C LEU A 195 12.43 2.40 -6.02
N GLY A 196 13.47 1.86 -5.38
CA GLY A 196 14.44 2.64 -4.62
C GLY A 196 14.09 2.87 -3.14
N LYS A 197 13.02 2.23 -2.66
CA LYS A 197 12.63 2.24 -1.24
C LYS A 197 12.73 0.84 -0.62
#